data_466d9a4f5f99d2f8c778b3e2b4414d0c
#
_entry.id   466d9a4f5f99d2f8c778b3e2b4414d0c
#
_cell.length_a   1.000
_cell.length_b   1.000
_cell.length_c   1.000
_cell.angle_alpha   90.00
_cell.angle_beta   90.00
_cell.angle_gamma   90.00
#
_symmetry.space_group_name_H-M   'P 1'
#
loop_
_entity.id
_entity.type
_entity.pdbx_description
1 polymer ?
#
loop_
_entity_poly.entity_id
_entity_poly.type
_entity_poly.pdbx_seq_one_letter_code
_entity_poly.pdbx_strand_id
1 'polypeptide(L)'
;MRLTIFILAISVSTIAHADAFKCVDSLGKTIYQAKPCDENHQSVQINFKTGGAIDKSEQLKRQAQQRELQKQQELTEQQLQQKQEQFLANAKEETEINQTLIKNNPVQFTAYAIPPYEYDKLKPLVQSFQSRLPEIERMRRLAAQKQLASGRCDRVESSELNVRSTLENLVFLVDCSNGESAYFNETELQ
;
A
#
# COMPACT_ATOMS: atom_id res chain seq x y z
N MET A 1 -28.55 46.11 -61.08
CA MET A 1 -28.57 44.74 -60.58
C MET A 1 -28.66 44.80 -59.04
N ARG A 2 -29.89 44.63 -58.50
CA ARG A 2 -30.17 44.74 -57.05
C ARG A 2 -30.15 43.32 -56.45
N LEU A 3 -29.17 43.04 -55.63
CA LEU A 3 -29.02 41.76 -54.92
C LEU A 3 -29.78 41.85 -53.60
N THR A 4 -30.91 41.19 -53.49
CA THR A 4 -31.73 41.08 -52.29
C THR A 4 -31.22 39.88 -51.48
N ILE A 5 -30.56 40.13 -50.32
CA ILE A 5 -30.13 39.14 -49.40
C ILE A 5 -31.33 38.75 -48.51
N PHE A 6 -31.81 37.51 -48.68
CA PHE A 6 -32.78 36.89 -47.75
C PHE A 6 -32.07 36.36 -46.50
N ILE A 7 -32.26 37.05 -45.40
CA ILE A 7 -31.77 36.53 -44.07
C ILE A 7 -32.83 35.55 -43.53
N LEU A 8 -32.49 34.26 -43.58
CA LEU A 8 -33.31 33.19 -43.02
C LEU A 8 -33.04 33.14 -41.50
N ALA A 9 -33.98 33.67 -40.72
CA ALA A 9 -33.91 33.59 -39.24
C ALA A 9 -34.22 32.14 -38.78
N ILE A 10 -33.20 31.39 -38.41
CA ILE A 10 -33.34 30.08 -37.79
C ILE A 10 -33.72 30.29 -36.33
N SER A 11 -34.99 30.08 -36.00
CA SER A 11 -35.49 30.07 -34.63
C SER A 11 -35.02 28.76 -33.94
N VAL A 12 -33.99 28.82 -33.12
CA VAL A 12 -33.58 27.72 -32.23
C VAL A 12 -34.59 27.63 -31.10
N SER A 13 -35.54 26.71 -31.23
CA SER A 13 -36.46 26.36 -30.13
C SER A 13 -35.69 25.62 -29.08
N THR A 14 -35.30 26.30 -27.99
CA THR A 14 -34.77 25.66 -26.78
C THR A 14 -35.88 24.85 -26.13
N ILE A 15 -35.79 23.53 -26.20
CA ILE A 15 -36.68 22.63 -25.46
C ILE A 15 -36.34 22.78 -23.98
N ALA A 16 -37.09 23.62 -23.26
CA ALA A 16 -37.01 23.72 -21.82
C ALA A 16 -37.50 22.40 -21.21
N HIS A 17 -36.57 21.59 -20.68
CA HIS A 17 -36.93 20.44 -19.87
C HIS A 17 -37.43 20.99 -18.53
N ALA A 18 -38.75 21.03 -18.35
CA ALA A 18 -39.36 21.43 -17.08
C ALA A 18 -39.34 20.26 -16.09
N ASP A 19 -38.22 20.02 -15.49
CA ASP A 19 -38.15 19.15 -14.30
C ASP A 19 -38.58 19.97 -13.08
N ALA A 20 -39.53 19.49 -12.29
CA ALA A 20 -39.89 20.12 -11.03
C ALA A 20 -39.38 19.23 -9.85
N PHE A 21 -38.91 19.91 -8.81
CA PHE A 21 -38.48 19.27 -7.57
C PHE A 21 -39.52 19.56 -6.47
N LYS A 22 -39.98 18.50 -5.83
CA LYS A 22 -40.76 18.58 -4.60
C LYS A 22 -39.76 18.50 -3.43
N CYS A 23 -39.61 19.60 -2.70
CA CYS A 23 -38.76 19.73 -1.53
C CYS A 23 -39.61 19.65 -0.27
N VAL A 24 -39.23 18.79 0.68
CA VAL A 24 -39.89 18.70 1.99
C VAL A 24 -38.85 19.06 3.05
N ASP A 25 -39.15 20.08 3.87
CA ASP A 25 -38.29 20.51 4.96
C ASP A 25 -38.42 19.57 6.20
N SER A 26 -37.59 19.80 7.20
CA SER A 26 -37.61 19.03 8.45
C SER A 26 -38.91 19.16 9.27
N LEU A 27 -39.74 20.17 8.96
CA LEU A 27 -41.05 20.40 9.58
C LEU A 27 -42.20 19.82 8.74
N GLY A 28 -41.88 19.11 7.63
CA GLY A 28 -42.88 18.51 6.74
C GLY A 28 -43.52 19.48 5.73
N LYS A 29 -43.05 20.73 5.64
CA LYS A 29 -43.57 21.70 4.67
C LYS A 29 -43.05 21.39 3.29
N THR A 30 -43.95 21.33 2.32
CA THR A 30 -43.64 20.98 0.93
C THR A 30 -43.59 22.26 0.07
N ILE A 31 -42.52 22.37 -0.73
CA ILE A 31 -42.31 23.44 -1.71
C ILE A 31 -42.00 22.79 -3.05
N TYR A 32 -42.55 23.35 -4.13
CA TYR A 32 -42.24 22.92 -5.52
C TYR A 32 -41.39 24.00 -6.18
N GLN A 33 -40.27 23.60 -6.78
CA GLN A 33 -39.36 24.54 -7.46
C GLN A 33 -38.70 23.90 -8.68
N ALA A 34 -38.19 24.72 -9.61
CA ALA A 34 -37.51 24.26 -10.84
C ALA A 34 -36.02 23.92 -10.61
N LYS A 35 -35.48 24.18 -9.40
CA LYS A 35 -34.10 23.88 -9.02
C LYS A 35 -34.05 22.69 -8.02
N PRO A 36 -32.94 21.95 -7.91
CA PRO A 36 -32.77 20.96 -6.86
C PRO A 36 -32.97 21.56 -5.47
N CYS A 37 -33.44 20.74 -4.54
CA CYS A 37 -33.61 21.14 -3.15
C CYS A 37 -32.24 21.29 -2.45
N ASP A 38 -32.21 22.10 -1.37
CA ASP A 38 -31.04 22.22 -0.50
C ASP A 38 -30.73 20.89 0.19
N GLU A 39 -29.49 20.71 0.63
CA GLU A 39 -28.98 19.42 1.17
C GLU A 39 -29.77 18.85 2.36
N ASN A 40 -30.46 19.71 3.10
CA ASN A 40 -31.26 19.33 4.28
C ASN A 40 -32.74 19.04 3.98
N HIS A 41 -33.15 19.06 2.72
CA HIS A 41 -34.53 18.80 2.31
C HIS A 41 -34.65 17.46 1.58
N GLN A 42 -35.74 16.74 1.81
CA GLN A 42 -36.08 15.61 0.95
C GLN A 42 -36.37 16.14 -0.46
N SER A 43 -35.67 15.60 -1.45
CA SER A 43 -35.78 16.04 -2.85
C SER A 43 -36.37 14.94 -3.70
N VAL A 44 -37.59 15.16 -4.19
CA VAL A 44 -38.26 14.26 -5.15
C VAL A 44 -38.36 14.97 -6.49
N GLN A 45 -37.69 14.46 -7.52
CA GLN A 45 -37.80 14.94 -8.88
C GLN A 45 -39.06 14.34 -9.53
N ILE A 46 -39.95 15.21 -10.01
CA ILE A 46 -41.17 14.81 -10.71
C ILE A 46 -40.95 14.93 -12.20
N ASN A 47 -41.11 13.81 -12.90
CA ASN A 47 -41.08 13.83 -14.37
C ASN A 47 -42.52 14.03 -14.89
N PHE A 48 -42.81 15.20 -15.41
CA PHE A 48 -44.13 15.53 -15.90
C PHE A 48 -44.57 14.76 -17.18
N LYS A 49 -43.62 14.16 -17.92
CA LYS A 49 -43.93 13.37 -19.11
C LYS A 49 -44.42 11.96 -18.77
N THR A 50 -43.88 11.35 -17.72
CA THR A 50 -44.19 9.96 -17.35
C THR A 50 -45.02 9.85 -16.09
N GLY A 51 -45.25 10.95 -15.38
CA GLY A 51 -45.91 10.96 -14.05
C GLY A 51 -45.10 10.27 -12.94
N GLY A 52 -43.86 9.90 -13.23
CA GLY A 52 -42.96 9.23 -12.26
C GLY A 52 -42.33 10.23 -11.31
N ALA A 53 -42.22 9.82 -10.04
CA ALA A 53 -41.49 10.55 -9.01
C ALA A 53 -40.22 9.77 -8.62
N ILE A 54 -39.06 10.41 -8.66
CA ILE A 54 -37.78 9.79 -8.26
C ILE A 54 -37.28 10.50 -7.00
N ASP A 55 -37.16 9.77 -5.91
CA ASP A 55 -36.54 10.31 -4.68
C ASP A 55 -35.02 10.43 -4.88
N LYS A 56 -34.57 11.63 -5.15
CA LYS A 56 -33.15 11.94 -5.34
C LYS A 56 -32.37 11.99 -4.02
N SER A 57 -33.04 12.20 -2.88
CA SER A 57 -32.35 12.29 -1.60
C SER A 57 -31.70 10.96 -1.25
N GLU A 58 -32.38 9.85 -1.50
CA GLU A 58 -31.82 8.52 -1.29
C GLU A 58 -30.69 8.17 -2.27
N GLN A 59 -30.83 8.59 -3.52
CA GLN A 59 -29.77 8.42 -4.53
C GLN A 59 -28.52 9.23 -4.16
N LEU A 60 -28.67 10.47 -3.72
CA LEU A 60 -27.55 11.31 -3.27
C LEU A 60 -26.87 10.73 -2.03
N LYS A 61 -27.64 10.24 -1.05
CA LYS A 61 -27.09 9.54 0.13
C LYS A 61 -26.27 8.31 -0.25
N ARG A 62 -26.79 7.48 -1.16
CA ARG A 62 -26.04 6.30 -1.66
C ARG A 62 -24.77 6.71 -2.38
N GLN A 63 -24.81 7.75 -3.23
CA GLN A 63 -23.60 8.26 -3.89
C GLN A 63 -22.59 8.85 -2.92
N ALA A 64 -23.05 9.54 -1.87
CA ALA A 64 -22.17 10.07 -0.83
C ALA A 64 -21.49 8.93 -0.03
N GLN A 65 -22.25 7.90 0.34
CA GLN A 65 -21.72 6.72 1.01
C GLN A 65 -20.70 5.95 0.14
N GLN A 66 -21.00 5.80 -1.17
CA GLN A 66 -20.07 5.16 -2.10
C GLN A 66 -18.76 5.93 -2.24
N ARG A 67 -18.84 7.27 -2.36
CA ARG A 67 -17.64 8.13 -2.42
C ARG A 67 -16.80 8.06 -1.14
N GLU A 68 -17.45 8.01 0.01
CA GLU A 68 -16.74 7.87 1.29
C GLU A 68 -16.05 6.51 1.39
N LEU A 69 -16.73 5.44 1.00
CA LEU A 69 -16.16 4.10 0.96
C LEU A 69 -14.96 4.01 0.01
N GLN A 70 -15.07 4.61 -1.18
CA GLN A 70 -13.96 4.68 -2.13
C GLN A 70 -12.75 5.43 -1.55
N LYS A 71 -12.97 6.58 -0.90
CA LYS A 71 -11.87 7.32 -0.24
C LYS A 71 -11.19 6.52 0.85
N GLN A 72 -11.96 5.76 1.64
CA GLN A 72 -11.38 4.89 2.68
C GLN A 72 -10.55 3.76 2.06
N GLN A 73 -11.02 3.16 0.96
CA GLN A 73 -10.26 2.13 0.23
C GLN A 73 -8.96 2.69 -0.35
N GLU A 74 -9.01 3.83 -1.05
CA GLU A 74 -7.83 4.50 -1.59
C GLU A 74 -6.80 4.84 -0.49
N LEU A 75 -7.27 5.36 0.66
CA LEU A 75 -6.39 5.66 1.79
C LEU A 75 -5.72 4.40 2.35
N THR A 76 -6.47 3.31 2.46
CA THR A 76 -5.95 2.03 2.95
C THR A 76 -4.91 1.45 1.99
N GLU A 77 -5.17 1.51 0.68
CA GLU A 77 -4.22 1.07 -0.34
C GLU A 77 -2.93 1.89 -0.31
N GLN A 78 -3.04 3.22 -0.20
CA GLN A 78 -1.87 4.10 -0.07
C GLN A 78 -1.03 3.77 1.17
N GLN A 79 -1.69 3.52 2.31
CA GLN A 79 -1.00 3.14 3.55
C GLN A 79 -0.28 1.79 3.42
N LEU A 80 -0.90 0.81 2.74
CA LEU A 80 -0.27 -0.49 2.48
C LEU A 80 0.94 -0.36 1.57
N GLN A 81 0.83 0.44 0.50
CA GLN A 81 1.95 0.72 -0.40
C GLN A 81 3.11 1.37 0.33
N GLN A 82 2.86 2.41 1.14
CA GLN A 82 3.90 3.08 1.93
C GLN A 82 4.59 2.13 2.91
N LYS A 83 3.83 1.26 3.59
CA LYS A 83 4.40 0.24 4.49
C LYS A 83 5.29 -0.76 3.74
N GLN A 84 4.85 -1.18 2.56
CA GLN A 84 5.62 -2.08 1.71
C GLN A 84 6.92 -1.43 1.22
N GLU A 85 6.86 -0.16 0.78
CA GLU A 85 8.04 0.61 0.36
C GLU A 85 9.03 0.78 1.51
N GLN A 86 8.57 1.15 2.70
CA GLN A 86 9.43 1.25 3.89
C GLN A 86 10.06 -0.09 4.25
N PHE A 87 9.30 -1.16 4.20
CA PHE A 87 9.80 -2.50 4.47
C PHE A 87 10.94 -2.89 3.52
N LEU A 88 10.75 -2.67 2.21
CA LEU A 88 11.77 -2.95 1.20
C LEU A 88 13.00 -2.04 1.34
N ALA A 89 12.79 -0.76 1.67
CA ALA A 89 13.87 0.18 1.94
C ALA A 89 14.71 -0.25 3.15
N ASN A 90 14.07 -0.67 4.24
CA ASN A 90 14.76 -1.17 5.42
C ASN A 90 15.56 -2.46 5.12
N ALA A 91 15.00 -3.40 4.35
CA ALA A 91 15.71 -4.61 3.96
C ALA A 91 16.96 -4.29 3.12
N LYS A 92 16.82 -3.35 2.19
CA LYS A 92 17.92 -2.88 1.37
C LYS A 92 19.01 -2.19 2.21
N GLU A 93 18.63 -1.34 3.14
CA GLU A 93 19.56 -0.65 4.05
C GLU A 93 20.37 -1.67 4.86
N GLU A 94 19.73 -2.66 5.47
CA GLU A 94 20.42 -3.70 6.23
C GLU A 94 21.40 -4.51 5.35
N THR A 95 21.00 -4.78 4.10
CA THR A 95 21.86 -5.42 3.10
C THR A 95 23.09 -4.56 2.81
N GLU A 96 22.93 -3.24 2.59
CA GLU A 96 24.04 -2.31 2.35
C GLU A 96 24.99 -2.23 3.54
N ILE A 97 24.48 -2.24 4.77
CA ILE A 97 25.27 -2.31 6.00
C ILE A 97 26.09 -3.60 6.01
N ASN A 98 25.49 -4.75 5.67
CA ASN A 98 26.19 -6.03 5.60
C ASN A 98 27.33 -6.01 4.58
N GLN A 99 27.06 -5.52 3.37
CA GLN A 99 28.08 -5.43 2.32
C GLN A 99 29.22 -4.46 2.70
N THR A 100 28.88 -3.37 3.37
CA THR A 100 29.87 -2.40 3.88
C THR A 100 30.74 -3.02 4.97
N LEU A 101 30.15 -3.78 5.91
CA LEU A 101 30.89 -4.51 6.94
C LEU A 101 31.90 -5.47 6.32
N ILE A 102 31.47 -6.30 5.36
CA ILE A 102 32.32 -7.27 4.66
C ILE A 102 33.48 -6.57 3.95
N LYS A 103 33.17 -5.53 3.17
CA LYS A 103 34.16 -4.76 2.42
C LYS A 103 35.24 -4.13 3.30
N ASN A 104 34.82 -3.64 4.47
CA ASN A 104 35.74 -2.97 5.41
C ASN A 104 36.53 -3.95 6.26
N ASN A 105 36.15 -5.23 6.31
CA ASN A 105 36.77 -6.28 7.15
C ASN A 105 37.12 -7.55 6.34
N PRO A 106 37.93 -7.45 5.27
CA PRO A 106 38.17 -8.57 4.35
C PRO A 106 38.99 -9.71 4.97
N VAL A 107 39.65 -9.47 6.11
CA VAL A 107 40.35 -10.52 6.89
C VAL A 107 39.34 -11.39 7.67
N GLN A 108 38.32 -10.75 8.23
CA GLN A 108 37.34 -11.43 9.10
C GLN A 108 36.14 -12.03 8.33
N PHE A 109 35.89 -11.57 7.11
CA PHE A 109 34.77 -12.01 6.30
C PHE A 109 35.21 -12.39 4.89
N THR A 110 34.65 -13.46 4.33
CA THR A 110 34.74 -13.69 2.90
C THR A 110 33.81 -12.74 2.16
N ALA A 111 34.02 -12.55 0.85
CA ALA A 111 33.14 -11.70 0.03
C ALA A 111 31.68 -12.20 -0.02
N TYR A 112 31.47 -13.46 0.32
CA TYR A 112 30.16 -14.13 0.32
C TYR A 112 29.63 -14.49 1.71
N ALA A 113 30.24 -13.95 2.77
CA ALA A 113 29.88 -14.28 4.15
C ALA A 113 28.40 -13.97 4.48
N ILE A 114 27.85 -12.88 3.92
CA ILE A 114 26.46 -12.49 4.08
C ILE A 114 25.95 -12.03 2.70
N PRO A 115 25.62 -12.98 1.78
CA PRO A 115 25.17 -12.62 0.45
C PRO A 115 23.83 -11.89 0.49
N PRO A 116 23.61 -10.86 -0.34
CA PRO A 116 22.37 -10.11 -0.38
C PRO A 116 21.16 -11.00 -0.65
N TYR A 117 20.05 -10.78 0.05
CA TYR A 117 18.76 -11.34 -0.29
C TYR A 117 17.97 -10.36 -1.16
N GLU A 118 17.85 -10.68 -2.46
CA GLU A 118 16.99 -9.93 -3.39
C GLU A 118 15.54 -10.38 -3.18
N TYR A 119 14.65 -9.43 -2.85
CA TYR A 119 13.26 -9.72 -2.48
C TYR A 119 12.48 -10.54 -3.51
N ASP A 120 12.77 -10.36 -4.79
CA ASP A 120 12.14 -11.06 -5.92
C ASP A 120 12.79 -12.42 -6.26
N LYS A 121 13.93 -12.74 -5.63
CA LYS A 121 14.70 -13.97 -5.87
C LYS A 121 15.08 -14.72 -4.59
N LEU A 122 14.24 -14.62 -3.57
CA LEU A 122 14.50 -15.27 -2.29
C LEU A 122 14.55 -16.80 -2.43
N LYS A 123 15.51 -17.41 -1.73
CA LYS A 123 15.55 -18.88 -1.57
C LYS A 123 14.25 -19.35 -0.86
N PRO A 124 13.74 -20.57 -1.13
CA PRO A 124 12.46 -21.03 -0.56
C PRO A 124 12.35 -20.90 0.96
N LEU A 125 13.44 -21.19 1.69
CA LEU A 125 13.46 -21.01 3.16
C LEU A 125 13.24 -19.54 3.53
N VAL A 126 14.01 -18.63 2.96
CA VAL A 126 13.90 -17.17 3.26
C VAL A 126 12.55 -16.61 2.83
N GLN A 127 12.00 -17.11 1.72
CA GLN A 127 10.67 -16.73 1.23
C GLN A 127 9.58 -17.05 2.26
N SER A 128 9.69 -18.15 3.01
CA SER A 128 8.75 -18.48 4.09
C SER A 128 8.77 -17.47 5.24
N PHE A 129 9.83 -16.69 5.35
CA PHE A 129 10.04 -15.65 6.37
C PHE A 129 10.16 -14.24 5.77
N GLN A 130 9.70 -14.04 4.54
CA GLN A 130 9.90 -12.79 3.81
C GLN A 130 9.36 -11.54 4.53
N SER A 131 8.34 -11.70 5.37
CA SER A 131 7.79 -10.61 6.19
C SER A 131 8.76 -10.10 7.28
N ARG A 132 9.83 -10.84 7.55
CA ARG A 132 10.88 -10.50 8.52
C ARG A 132 12.24 -10.22 7.84
N LEU A 133 12.27 -9.97 6.53
CA LEU A 133 13.51 -9.85 5.76
C LEU A 133 14.50 -8.81 6.31
N PRO A 134 14.12 -7.59 6.68
CA PRO A 134 15.05 -6.62 7.28
C PRO A 134 15.69 -7.15 8.57
N GLU A 135 14.91 -7.84 9.38
CA GLU A 135 15.36 -8.44 10.62
C GLU A 135 16.32 -9.62 10.37
N ILE A 136 16.01 -10.46 9.40
CA ILE A 136 16.89 -11.56 8.98
C ILE A 136 18.26 -11.01 8.54
N GLU A 137 18.29 -9.98 7.70
CA GLU A 137 19.54 -9.35 7.26
C GLU A 137 20.36 -8.81 8.42
N ARG A 138 19.71 -8.13 9.36
CA ARG A 138 20.37 -7.63 10.58
C ARG A 138 20.91 -8.76 11.43
N MET A 139 20.13 -9.81 11.68
CA MET A 139 20.51 -10.91 12.55
C MET A 139 21.61 -11.78 11.98
N ARG A 140 21.68 -11.97 10.66
CA ARG A 140 22.81 -12.63 9.99
C ARG A 140 24.12 -11.91 10.31
N ARG A 141 24.12 -10.58 10.29
CA ARG A 141 25.27 -9.75 10.68
C ARG A 141 25.66 -9.95 12.12
N LEU A 142 24.67 -9.88 13.04
CA LEU A 142 24.90 -10.05 14.48
C LEU A 142 25.44 -11.43 14.81
N ALA A 143 24.90 -12.49 14.18
CA ALA A 143 25.38 -13.86 14.34
C ALA A 143 26.85 -14.01 13.91
N ALA A 144 27.19 -13.47 12.74
CA ALA A 144 28.56 -13.48 12.22
C ALA A 144 29.52 -12.74 13.15
N GLN A 145 29.16 -11.54 13.62
CA GLN A 145 29.98 -10.76 14.56
C GLN A 145 30.14 -11.47 15.90
N LYS A 146 29.08 -12.09 16.42
CA LYS A 146 29.12 -12.85 17.68
C LYS A 146 30.01 -14.07 17.57
N GLN A 147 30.01 -14.77 16.45
CA GLN A 147 30.89 -15.92 16.23
C GLN A 147 32.34 -15.49 16.16
N LEU A 148 32.69 -14.38 15.47
CA LEU A 148 34.04 -13.81 15.50
C LEU A 148 34.46 -13.40 16.90
N ALA A 149 33.59 -12.74 17.65
CA ALA A 149 33.88 -12.32 19.03
C ALA A 149 34.12 -13.47 19.99
N SER A 150 33.65 -14.68 19.68
CA SER A 150 33.89 -15.89 20.48
C SER A 150 35.37 -16.33 20.46
N GLY A 151 36.16 -15.83 19.53
CA GLY A 151 37.56 -16.24 19.33
C GLY A 151 37.73 -17.65 18.71
N ARG A 152 36.64 -18.33 18.38
CA ARG A 152 36.67 -19.69 17.78
C ARG A 152 36.53 -19.66 16.25
N CYS A 153 36.36 -18.48 15.68
CA CYS A 153 36.17 -18.24 14.24
C CYS A 153 37.27 -17.29 13.76
N ASP A 154 38.13 -17.74 12.90
CA ASP A 154 39.18 -16.88 12.34
C ASP A 154 38.59 -15.96 11.26
N ARG A 155 37.65 -16.50 10.46
CA ARG A 155 37.03 -15.79 9.35
C ARG A 155 35.66 -16.42 9.05
N VAL A 156 34.64 -15.59 8.90
CA VAL A 156 33.28 -16.04 8.54
C VAL A 156 33.22 -16.32 7.03
N GLU A 157 32.81 -17.56 6.70
CA GLU A 157 32.56 -18.02 5.33
C GLU A 157 31.11 -17.79 4.94
N SER A 158 30.17 -18.08 5.86
CA SER A 158 28.74 -17.88 5.64
C SER A 158 28.00 -17.53 6.92
N SER A 159 26.94 -16.74 6.82
CA SER A 159 25.94 -16.54 7.88
C SER A 159 24.56 -16.53 7.23
N GLU A 160 23.79 -17.58 7.46
CA GLU A 160 22.53 -17.85 6.74
C GLU A 160 21.40 -18.20 7.71
N LEU A 161 20.16 -17.89 7.30
CA LEU A 161 18.96 -18.40 7.98
C LEU A 161 18.94 -19.93 7.91
N ASN A 162 18.69 -20.58 9.03
CA ASN A 162 18.70 -22.04 9.11
C ASN A 162 17.28 -22.63 9.09
N VAL A 163 17.14 -23.86 8.61
CA VAL A 163 15.88 -24.62 8.56
C VAL A 163 15.23 -24.87 9.92
N ARG A 164 15.96 -24.68 11.01
CA ARG A 164 15.44 -24.76 12.38
C ARG A 164 14.63 -23.54 12.80
N SER A 165 14.54 -22.50 11.94
CA SER A 165 13.78 -21.29 12.21
C SER A 165 12.28 -21.57 12.25
N THR A 166 11.59 -20.89 13.15
CA THR A 166 10.13 -20.77 13.19
C THR A 166 9.71 -19.32 13.07
N LEU A 167 8.42 -19.03 12.92
CA LEU A 167 7.93 -17.65 12.87
C LEU A 167 8.19 -16.89 14.17
N GLU A 168 8.24 -17.59 15.31
CA GLU A 168 8.47 -17.02 16.64
C GLU A 168 9.95 -16.92 17.00
N ASN A 169 10.83 -17.70 16.34
CA ASN A 169 12.25 -17.75 16.69
C ASN A 169 13.10 -18.10 15.47
N LEU A 170 13.84 -17.11 14.98
CA LEU A 170 14.79 -17.30 13.90
C LEU A 170 16.09 -17.94 14.42
N VAL A 171 16.64 -18.85 13.63
CA VAL A 171 17.91 -19.52 13.91
C VAL A 171 18.85 -19.28 12.73
N PHE A 172 20.08 -18.91 13.03
CA PHE A 172 21.12 -18.64 12.05
C PHE A 172 22.27 -19.62 12.21
N LEU A 173 22.81 -20.07 11.09
CA LEU A 173 24.03 -20.87 11.01
C LEU A 173 25.16 -19.98 10.52
N VAL A 174 26.27 -19.99 11.26
CA VAL A 174 27.50 -19.32 10.87
C VAL A 174 28.58 -20.37 10.68
N ASP A 175 29.18 -20.39 9.49
CA ASP A 175 30.30 -21.26 9.14
C ASP A 175 31.58 -20.44 9.07
N CYS A 176 32.66 -21.00 9.57
CA CYS A 176 33.99 -20.40 9.65
C CYS A 176 35.03 -21.12 8.79
N SER A 177 36.05 -20.40 8.31
CA SER A 177 37.13 -20.93 7.47
C SER A 177 37.95 -22.06 8.11
N ASN A 178 37.97 -22.12 9.43
CA ASN A 178 38.62 -23.19 10.18
C ASN A 178 37.78 -24.46 10.35
N GLY A 179 36.57 -24.50 9.72
CA GLY A 179 35.62 -25.62 9.79
C GLY A 179 34.70 -25.61 10.99
N GLU A 180 34.84 -24.63 11.90
CA GLU A 180 33.90 -24.45 13.01
C GLU A 180 32.58 -23.91 12.49
N SER A 181 31.45 -24.37 13.06
CA SER A 181 30.10 -23.88 12.79
C SER A 181 29.37 -23.61 14.09
N ALA A 182 28.54 -22.56 14.11
CA ALA A 182 27.73 -22.23 15.29
C ALA A 182 26.31 -21.87 14.90
N TYR A 183 25.37 -22.19 15.76
CA TYR A 183 23.97 -21.80 15.63
C TYR A 183 23.65 -20.73 16.66
N PHE A 184 22.95 -19.70 16.22
CA PHE A 184 22.46 -18.64 17.08
C PHE A 184 20.97 -18.47 16.88
N ASN A 185 20.23 -18.45 17.97
CA ASN A 185 18.82 -18.10 17.93
C ASN A 185 18.62 -16.59 18.12
N GLU A 186 17.42 -16.13 17.85
CA GLU A 186 17.04 -14.71 17.92
C GLU A 186 17.30 -14.10 19.31
N THR A 187 17.02 -14.83 20.38
CA THR A 187 17.19 -14.36 21.76
C THR A 187 18.68 -14.14 22.11
N GLU A 188 19.56 -14.91 21.52
CA GLU A 188 21.01 -14.76 21.71
C GLU A 188 21.61 -13.57 20.97
N LEU A 189 20.87 -13.01 19.98
CA LEU A 189 21.33 -11.93 19.09
C LEU A 189 20.75 -10.57 19.45
N GLN A 190 19.89 -10.50 20.46
CA GLN A 190 19.28 -9.25 20.95
C GLN A 190 20.19 -8.49 21.92
#